data_17c28372a802b54cbfa52837d63f7864
#
_entry.id   17c28372a802b54cbfa52837d63f7864
#
_cell.length_a   1.000
_cell.length_b   1.000
_cell.length_c   1.000
_cell.angle_alpha   90.00
_cell.angle_beta   90.00
_cell.angle_gamma   90.00
#
_symmetry.space_group_name_H-M   'P 1'
#
loop_
_entity.id
_entity.type
_entity.pdbx_description
1 polymer ?
#
loop_
_entity_poly.entity_id
_entity_poly.type
_entity_poly.pdbx_seq_one_letter_code
_entity_poly.pdbx_strand_id
1 'polypeptide(L)' 'MPTVPDIPGPYRFFFYSFDCQEPAHVHVRRERMVCKFWLTPVVLTTNHGFAPHELNHSRAIIVDNLERIMEAWYDHCGE' A
#
# COMPACT_ATOMS: atom_id res chain seq x y z
N MET A 1 0.02 2.36 13.39
CA MET A 1 -0.11 1.90 12.00
C MET A 1 1.29 1.65 11.43
N PRO A 2 1.64 0.37 11.16
CA PRO A 2 2.96 0.07 10.62
C PRO A 2 3.14 0.68 9.24
N THR A 3 4.25 1.37 9.05
CA THR A 3 4.60 1.99 7.78
C THR A 3 5.66 1.14 7.10
N VAL A 4 5.49 0.89 5.79
CA VAL A 4 6.51 0.17 5.01
C VAL A 4 7.73 1.10 4.88
N PRO A 5 8.90 0.67 5.35
CA PRO A 5 10.09 1.53 5.35
C PRO A 5 10.74 1.61 3.98
N ASP A 6 11.59 2.63 3.82
CA ASP A 6 12.51 2.75 2.68
C ASP A 6 11.87 2.88 1.30
N ILE A 7 10.65 3.38 1.24
CA ILE A 7 10.01 3.75 -0.03
C ILE A 7 10.01 5.27 -0.09
N PRO A 8 10.84 5.87 -0.96
CA PRO A 8 10.92 7.33 -1.06
C PRO A 8 9.71 7.91 -1.79
N GLY A 9 9.53 9.22 -1.67
CA GLY A 9 8.50 9.93 -2.39
C GLY A 9 7.45 10.50 -1.47
N PRO A 10 6.43 11.16 -2.05
CA PRO A 10 5.44 11.89 -1.27
C PRO A 10 4.37 11.00 -0.63
N TYR A 11 4.34 9.73 -0.97
CA TYR A 11 3.31 8.81 -0.49
C TYR A 11 3.81 8.02 0.71
N ARG A 12 2.89 7.73 1.63
CA ARG A 12 3.15 6.84 2.75
C ARG A 12 2.43 5.52 2.49
N PHE A 13 3.15 4.41 2.56
CA PHE A 13 2.61 3.07 2.40
C PHE A 13 2.54 2.42 3.77
N PHE A 14 1.35 1.92 4.15
CA PHE A 14 1.16 1.45 5.53
C PHE A 14 0.05 0.40 5.61
N PHE A 15 -0.03 -0.26 6.77
CA PHE A 15 -1.07 -1.22 7.10
C PHE A 15 -1.79 -0.75 8.37
N TYR A 16 -3.06 -1.13 8.50
CA TYR A 16 -3.76 -1.02 9.78
C TYR A 16 -3.54 -2.30 10.58
N SER A 17 -3.67 -2.23 11.91
CA SER A 17 -3.41 -3.36 12.79
C SER A 17 -4.35 -4.55 12.54
N PHE A 18 -5.54 -4.30 12.00
CA PHE A 18 -6.55 -5.34 11.73
C PHE A 18 -6.55 -5.87 10.30
N ASP A 19 -5.62 -5.40 9.46
CA ASP A 19 -5.59 -5.76 8.04
C ASP A 19 -5.32 -7.23 7.76
N CYS A 20 -4.73 -7.94 8.72
CA CYS A 20 -4.33 -9.34 8.53
C CYS A 20 -5.49 -10.32 8.35
N GLN A 21 -6.72 -9.86 8.54
CA GLN A 21 -7.92 -10.67 8.32
C GLN A 21 -8.34 -10.70 6.85
N GLU A 22 -7.68 -9.91 6.01
CA GLU A 22 -7.95 -9.85 4.57
C GLU A 22 -6.74 -10.34 3.79
N PRO A 23 -6.91 -10.63 2.48
CA PRO A 23 -5.74 -10.91 1.64
C PRO A 23 -4.76 -9.75 1.66
N ALA A 24 -3.51 -10.04 1.31
CA ALA A 24 -2.44 -9.04 1.36
C ALA A 24 -2.80 -7.77 0.57
N HIS A 25 -2.65 -6.63 1.21
CA HIS A 25 -2.93 -5.33 0.61
C HIS A 25 -2.09 -4.25 1.28
N VAL A 26 -2.09 -3.05 0.69
CA VAL A 26 -1.37 -1.91 1.25
C VAL A 26 -2.23 -0.66 1.08
N HIS A 27 -2.17 0.22 2.08
CA HIS A 27 -2.81 1.52 2.02
C HIS A 27 -1.78 2.56 1.60
N VAL A 28 -2.21 3.53 0.80
CA VAL A 28 -1.36 4.63 0.34
C VAL A 28 -1.99 5.93 0.81
N ARG A 29 -1.19 6.78 1.43
CA ARG A 29 -1.66 8.06 1.92
C ARG A 29 -0.76 9.19 1.47
N ARG A 30 -1.41 10.29 1.10
CA ARG A 30 -0.76 11.58 0.90
C ARG A 30 -1.74 12.64 1.37
N GLU A 31 -1.35 13.40 2.40
CA GLU A 31 -2.21 14.41 3.02
C GLU A 31 -3.52 13.78 3.48
N ARG A 32 -4.68 14.16 2.93
CA ARG A 32 -5.98 13.60 3.31
C ARG A 32 -6.45 12.49 2.38
N MET A 33 -5.69 12.23 1.31
CA MET A 33 -6.04 11.23 0.32
C MET A 33 -5.53 9.87 0.74
N VAL A 34 -6.38 8.85 0.64
CA VAL A 34 -6.04 7.47 0.99
C VAL A 34 -6.61 6.53 -0.06
N CYS A 35 -5.82 5.55 -0.47
CA CYS A 35 -6.32 4.48 -1.32
C CYS A 35 -5.79 3.14 -0.84
N LYS A 36 -6.35 2.05 -1.37
CA LYS A 36 -5.99 0.69 -0.99
C LYS A 36 -5.78 -0.13 -2.26
N PHE A 37 -4.67 -0.84 -2.31
CA PHE A 37 -4.36 -1.77 -3.40
C PHE A 37 -4.22 -3.17 -2.86
N TRP A 38 -4.83 -4.16 -3.54
CA TRP A 38 -4.48 -5.56 -3.34
C TRP A 38 -3.06 -5.76 -3.86
N LEU A 39 -2.33 -6.71 -3.31
CA LEU A 39 -0.93 -6.96 -3.69
C LEU A 39 -0.76 -8.15 -4.65
N THR A 40 -1.73 -9.05 -4.70
CA THR A 40 -1.61 -10.27 -5.51
C THR A 40 -2.93 -10.55 -6.22
N PRO A 41 -3.13 -10.03 -7.41
CA PRO A 41 -2.32 -9.06 -8.16
C PRO A 41 -2.45 -7.64 -7.62
N VAL A 42 -1.60 -6.73 -8.12
CA VAL A 42 -1.65 -5.32 -7.73
C VAL A 42 -2.84 -4.66 -8.42
N VAL A 43 -3.93 -4.51 -7.68
CA VAL A 43 -5.19 -3.96 -8.19
C VAL A 43 -5.77 -2.98 -7.17
N LEU A 44 -6.20 -1.82 -7.66
CA LEU A 44 -6.86 -0.82 -6.83
C LEU A 44 -8.20 -1.36 -6.33
N THR A 45 -8.47 -1.24 -5.04
CA THR A 45 -9.74 -1.65 -4.46
C THR A 45 -10.58 -0.47 -3.98
N THR A 46 -9.99 0.50 -3.29
CA THR A 46 -10.71 1.71 -2.87
C THR A 46 -9.86 2.95 -3.09
N ASN A 47 -10.52 4.08 -3.31
CA ASN A 47 -9.84 5.36 -3.50
C ASN A 47 -10.66 6.48 -2.87
N HIS A 48 -10.01 7.26 -2.04
CA HIS A 48 -10.59 8.45 -1.40
C HIS A 48 -9.72 9.65 -1.70
N GLY A 49 -9.94 10.27 -2.86
CA GLY A 49 -9.37 11.56 -3.19
C GLY A 49 -8.20 11.59 -4.16
N PHE A 50 -7.57 10.46 -4.47
CA PHE A 50 -6.46 10.48 -5.43
C PHE A 50 -6.96 10.64 -6.87
N ALA A 51 -6.26 11.47 -7.64
CA ALA A 51 -6.51 11.60 -9.07
C ALA A 51 -5.96 10.38 -9.83
N PRO A 52 -6.46 10.09 -11.05
CA PRO A 52 -5.99 8.93 -11.81
C PRO A 52 -4.49 8.87 -12.02
N HIS A 53 -3.83 9.99 -12.29
CA HIS A 53 -2.37 9.99 -12.48
C HIS A 53 -1.62 9.64 -11.19
N GLU A 54 -2.18 10.02 -10.04
CA GLU A 54 -1.59 9.69 -8.74
C GLU A 54 -1.77 8.22 -8.42
N LEU A 55 -2.91 7.64 -8.79
CA LEU A 55 -3.16 6.20 -8.63
C LEU A 55 -2.20 5.39 -9.49
N ASN A 56 -1.96 5.82 -10.72
CA ASN A 56 -1.00 5.16 -11.61
C ASN A 56 0.41 5.25 -11.06
N HIS A 57 0.78 6.40 -10.52
CA HIS A 57 2.11 6.60 -9.93
C HIS A 57 2.28 5.70 -8.69
N SER A 58 1.27 5.67 -7.82
CA SER A 58 1.29 4.82 -6.62
C SER A 58 1.40 3.35 -6.99
N ARG A 59 0.65 2.91 -8.01
CA ARG A 59 0.72 1.53 -8.48
C ARG A 59 2.13 1.18 -8.96
N ALA A 60 2.75 2.08 -9.73
CA ALA A 60 4.10 1.86 -10.24
C ALA A 60 5.09 1.68 -9.10
N ILE A 61 4.97 2.51 -8.06
CA ILE A 61 5.83 2.40 -6.87
C ILE A 61 5.60 1.06 -6.17
N ILE A 62 4.34 0.64 -6.04
CA ILE A 62 4.01 -0.64 -5.41
C ILE A 62 4.64 -1.81 -6.18
N VAL A 63 4.50 -1.80 -7.50
CA VAL A 63 5.08 -2.85 -8.35
C VAL A 63 6.59 -2.89 -8.22
N ASP A 64 7.23 -1.72 -8.23
CA ASP A 64 8.69 -1.63 -8.12
C ASP A 64 9.21 -2.06 -6.75
N ASN A 65 8.38 -1.98 -5.72
CA ASN A 65 8.76 -2.30 -4.34
C ASN A 65 7.96 -3.48 -3.78
N LEU A 66 7.38 -4.30 -4.66
CA LEU A 66 6.43 -5.33 -4.24
C LEU A 66 7.04 -6.32 -3.23
N GLU A 67 8.28 -6.74 -3.47
CA GLU A 67 8.97 -7.65 -2.56
C GLU A 67 9.10 -7.06 -1.16
N ARG A 68 9.52 -5.80 -1.09
CA ARG A 68 9.67 -5.08 0.17
C ARG A 68 8.34 -4.93 0.90
N ILE A 69 7.28 -4.61 0.15
CA ILE A 69 5.94 -4.44 0.72
C ILE A 69 5.40 -5.78 1.21
N MET A 70 5.61 -6.85 0.46
CA MET A 70 5.19 -8.19 0.88
C MET A 70 5.94 -8.66 2.12
N GLU A 71 7.23 -8.38 2.21
CA GLU A 71 8.02 -8.66 3.40
C GLU A 71 7.45 -7.94 4.62
N ALA A 72 7.15 -6.65 4.46
CA ALA A 72 6.55 -5.86 5.53
C ALA A 72 5.18 -6.42 5.94
N TRP A 73 4.39 -6.88 4.98
CA TRP A 73 3.11 -7.52 5.25
C TRP A 73 3.29 -8.79 6.09
N TYR A 74 4.23 -9.66 5.70
CA TYR A 74 4.49 -10.89 6.43
C TYR A 74 4.99 -10.60 7.85
N ASP A 75 5.86 -9.61 8.00
CA ASP A 75 6.35 -9.20 9.32
C ASP A 75 5.21 -8.70 10.21
N HIS A 76 4.27 -7.96 9.62
CA HIS A 76 3.13 -7.40 10.34
C HIS A 76 2.10 -8.49 10.69
N CYS A 77 1.86 -9.42 9.79
CA CYS A 77 0.81 -10.43 9.93
C CYS A 77 1.32 -11.81 10.36
N GLY A 78 2.63 -12.02 10.37
CA GLY A 78 3.21 -13.31 10.78
C GLY A 78 3.11 -14.40 9.72
N GLU A 79 2.94 -14.03 8.47
CA GLU A 79 2.84 -14.99 7.37
C GLU A 79 3.57 -14.52 6.15
#